data_fe8ec5d807c4a0da781a0803d76ac629
#
_entry.id   fe8ec5d807c4a0da781a0803d76ac629
#
_cell.length_a   1.000
_cell.length_b   1.000
_cell.length_c   1.000
_cell.angle_alpha   90.00
_cell.angle_beta   90.00
_cell.angle_gamma   90.00
#
_symmetry.space_group_name_H-M   'P 1'
#
loop_
_entity.id
_entity.type
_entity.pdbx_description
1 polymer ?
#
loop_
_entity_poly.entity_id
_entity_poly.type
_entity_poly.pdbx_seq_one_letter_code
_entity_poly.pdbx_strand_id
1 'polypeptide(L)'
;MGLNVKGVKAGDKFLGDLAGVTDPEAKRKIIGRDFVEVFNAEAQQLADVKWLAQGTIYPDVIESVSVNGPSATIKSHHNVGGLPEKMHLKIVEPLRLLFKDEVRRVGRQLNIPMEILGRHPFPGPGLGIRILGEVTAEKVRVLQEADKIFIDNLKEAGLYDKVWQAGVMLLPVQSVGVMGDERTYENCVALRAVTSTDGMTADWVHLPYEFLAKVSNEIINRVKGINRVVYDISSKPPATIEWE
;
A
#
# COMPACT_ATOMS: atom_id res chain seq x y z
N MET A 1 -7.93 -21.67 6.53
CA MET A 1 -6.67 -21.78 7.31
C MET A 1 -6.91 -21.94 8.81
N GLY A 2 -8.14 -21.81 9.33
CA GLY A 2 -8.46 -22.07 10.74
C GLY A 2 -7.76 -21.15 11.77
N LEU A 3 -7.31 -19.96 11.34
CA LEU A 3 -6.67 -18.99 12.21
C LEU A 3 -7.70 -18.24 13.05
N ASN A 4 -7.39 -18.03 14.33
CA ASN A 4 -8.17 -17.13 15.16
C ASN A 4 -7.80 -15.68 14.82
N VAL A 5 -8.68 -14.97 14.14
CA VAL A 5 -8.45 -13.60 13.66
C VAL A 5 -9.37 -12.63 14.40
N LYS A 6 -8.80 -11.62 15.03
CA LYS A 6 -9.53 -10.51 15.66
C LYS A 6 -9.46 -9.29 14.73
N GLY A 7 -10.60 -8.80 14.26
CA GLY A 7 -10.70 -7.56 13.49
C GLY A 7 -10.90 -6.36 14.43
N VAL A 8 -10.13 -5.30 14.23
CA VAL A 8 -10.23 -4.04 14.99
C VAL A 8 -10.65 -2.91 14.07
N LYS A 9 -11.75 -2.20 14.43
CA LYS A 9 -12.21 -1.02 13.68
C LYS A 9 -11.52 0.24 14.23
N ALA A 10 -10.46 0.69 13.56
CA ALA A 10 -9.66 1.83 13.98
C ALA A 10 -9.72 3.02 13.00
N GLY A 11 -10.65 2.99 12.02
CA GLY A 11 -10.74 4.01 10.97
C GLY A 11 -10.88 5.43 11.51
N ASP A 12 -11.73 5.64 12.52
CA ASP A 12 -11.99 6.96 13.09
C ASP A 12 -10.73 7.55 13.75
N LYS A 13 -9.92 6.70 14.41
CA LYS A 13 -8.64 7.13 14.99
C LYS A 13 -7.67 7.60 13.90
N PHE A 14 -7.43 6.75 12.90
CA PHE A 14 -6.48 7.07 11.82
C PHE A 14 -6.91 8.33 11.05
N LEU A 15 -8.20 8.44 10.70
CA LEU A 15 -8.71 9.63 10.00
C LEU A 15 -8.66 10.88 10.86
N GLY A 16 -8.93 10.76 12.17
CA GLY A 16 -8.85 11.88 13.11
C GLY A 16 -7.43 12.41 13.25
N ASP A 17 -6.44 11.52 13.40
CA ASP A 17 -5.04 11.90 13.58
C ASP A 17 -4.38 12.39 12.28
N LEU A 18 -4.93 12.01 11.11
CA LEU A 18 -4.48 12.48 9.80
C LEU A 18 -5.19 13.77 9.33
N ALA A 19 -6.17 14.28 10.06
CA ALA A 19 -6.91 15.47 9.66
C ALA A 19 -5.97 16.67 9.47
N GLY A 20 -6.04 17.34 8.30
CA GLY A 20 -5.19 18.46 7.94
C GLY A 20 -3.74 18.14 7.61
N VAL A 21 -3.33 16.86 7.68
CA VAL A 21 -1.94 16.44 7.40
C VAL A 21 -1.76 16.19 5.91
N THR A 22 -0.84 16.94 5.30
CA THR A 22 -0.55 16.85 3.86
C THR A 22 0.88 16.40 3.56
N ASP A 23 1.79 16.53 4.51
CA ASP A 23 3.20 16.12 4.34
C ASP A 23 3.31 14.59 4.36
N PRO A 24 3.96 13.97 3.34
CA PRO A 24 4.05 12.51 3.22
C PRO A 24 4.77 11.85 4.39
N GLU A 25 5.83 12.47 4.91
CA GLU A 25 6.59 11.89 6.02
C GLU A 25 5.82 12.00 7.34
N ALA A 26 5.09 13.10 7.55
CA ALA A 26 4.20 13.24 8.69
C ALA A 26 3.08 12.19 8.66
N LYS A 27 2.45 11.95 7.50
CA LYS A 27 1.45 10.87 7.33
C LYS A 27 2.03 9.51 7.71
N ARG A 28 3.21 9.17 7.21
CA ARG A 28 3.88 7.89 7.51
C ARG A 28 4.13 7.71 9.00
N LYS A 29 4.62 8.75 9.68
CA LYS A 29 4.88 8.73 11.13
C LYS A 29 3.60 8.55 11.94
N ILE A 30 2.53 9.28 11.58
CA ILE A 30 1.23 9.18 12.25
C ILE A 30 0.66 7.78 12.07
N ILE A 31 0.59 7.28 10.84
CA ILE A 31 0.05 5.94 10.55
C ILE A 31 0.85 4.86 11.29
N GLY A 32 2.18 4.96 11.29
CA GLY A 32 3.03 4.01 12.00
C GLY A 32 2.81 4.03 13.51
N ARG A 33 2.72 5.23 14.11
CA ARG A 33 2.41 5.41 15.54
C ARG A 33 1.04 4.81 15.89
N ASP A 34 0.01 5.16 15.14
CA ASP A 34 -1.36 4.75 15.41
C ASP A 34 -1.52 3.24 15.27
N PHE A 35 -0.85 2.63 14.28
CA PHE A 35 -0.81 1.18 14.15
C PHE A 35 -0.25 0.50 15.41
N VAL A 36 0.88 1.02 15.94
CA VAL A 36 1.51 0.50 17.15
C VAL A 36 0.61 0.69 18.39
N GLU A 37 -0.03 1.86 18.51
CA GLU A 37 -0.94 2.15 19.63
C GLU A 37 -2.15 1.22 19.64
N VAL A 38 -2.82 1.05 18.50
CA VAL A 38 -3.98 0.15 18.34
C VAL A 38 -3.55 -1.29 18.63
N PHE A 39 -2.41 -1.73 18.07
CA PHE A 39 -1.89 -3.07 18.34
C PHE A 39 -1.60 -3.32 19.82
N ASN A 40 -0.94 -2.37 20.50
CA ASN A 40 -0.62 -2.48 21.92
C ASN A 40 -1.88 -2.54 22.79
N ALA A 41 -2.88 -1.71 22.50
CA ALA A 41 -4.15 -1.73 23.23
C ALA A 41 -4.84 -3.10 23.13
N GLU A 42 -4.78 -3.74 21.97
CA GLU A 42 -5.34 -5.07 21.76
C GLU A 42 -4.49 -6.17 22.40
N ALA A 43 -3.17 -6.08 22.30
CA ALA A 43 -2.24 -7.05 22.87
C ALA A 43 -2.33 -7.10 24.42
N GLN A 44 -2.56 -5.97 25.08
CA GLN A 44 -2.75 -5.90 26.53
C GLN A 44 -4.00 -6.65 27.05
N GLN A 45 -4.99 -6.86 26.18
CA GLN A 45 -6.20 -7.62 26.53
C GLN A 45 -5.98 -9.14 26.51
N LEU A 46 -4.82 -9.60 26.03
CA LEU A 46 -4.49 -11.01 25.84
C LEU A 46 -3.57 -11.47 26.98
N ALA A 47 -4.13 -11.82 28.14
CA ALA A 47 -3.40 -12.13 29.37
C ALA A 47 -2.38 -13.29 29.23
N ASP A 48 -2.64 -14.27 28.37
CA ASP A 48 -1.83 -15.50 28.23
C ASP A 48 -0.82 -15.45 27.08
N VAL A 49 -0.77 -14.35 26.31
CA VAL A 49 0.14 -14.20 25.17
C VAL A 49 1.50 -13.70 25.66
N LYS A 50 2.55 -14.46 25.36
CA LYS A 50 3.94 -14.15 25.76
C LYS A 50 4.82 -13.73 24.60
N TRP A 51 4.41 -14.01 23.37
CA TRP A 51 5.22 -13.85 22.17
C TRP A 51 4.44 -13.11 21.07
N LEU A 52 5.14 -12.20 20.40
CA LEU A 52 4.70 -11.56 19.16
C LEU A 52 5.50 -12.14 17.98
N ALA A 53 4.81 -12.78 17.04
CA ALA A 53 5.43 -13.19 15.80
C ALA A 53 5.41 -12.03 14.80
N GLN A 54 6.58 -11.69 14.26
CA GLN A 54 6.72 -10.69 13.19
C GLN A 54 7.16 -11.33 11.89
N GLY A 55 6.64 -10.80 10.79
CA GLY A 55 6.97 -11.22 9.43
C GLY A 55 8.21 -10.52 8.85
N THR A 56 9.14 -10.05 9.70
CA THR A 56 10.42 -9.46 9.25
C THR A 56 11.16 -10.43 8.34
N ILE A 57 11.63 -9.95 7.21
CA ILE A 57 12.43 -10.71 6.23
C ILE A 57 13.84 -10.11 6.10
N TYR A 58 14.76 -10.82 5.46
CA TYR A 58 16.16 -10.41 5.39
C TYR A 58 16.38 -9.02 4.76
N PRO A 59 15.70 -8.61 3.69
CA PRO A 59 15.78 -7.24 3.17
C PRO A 59 15.45 -6.16 4.21
N ASP A 60 14.44 -6.38 5.07
CA ASP A 60 14.08 -5.43 6.14
C ASP A 60 15.24 -5.26 7.13
N VAL A 61 15.97 -6.34 7.42
CA VAL A 61 17.13 -6.31 8.32
C VAL A 61 18.29 -5.53 7.71
N ILE A 62 18.59 -5.74 6.42
CA ILE A 62 19.68 -5.05 5.74
C ILE A 62 19.38 -3.55 5.61
N GLU A 63 18.16 -3.20 5.27
CA GLU A 63 17.73 -1.81 5.09
C GLU A 63 17.68 -1.03 6.42
N SER A 64 17.53 -1.71 7.55
CA SER A 64 17.49 -1.11 8.89
C SER A 64 18.88 -0.85 9.49
N VAL A 65 19.90 -1.53 8.99
CA VAL A 65 21.29 -1.28 9.42
C VAL A 65 21.83 -0.12 8.60
N SER A 66 22.03 1.06 9.22
CA SER A 66 22.74 2.16 8.59
C SER A 66 24.18 1.73 8.35
N VAL A 67 24.49 1.37 7.11
CA VAL A 67 25.88 1.21 6.67
C VAL A 67 26.50 2.61 6.72
N ASN A 68 27.57 2.80 7.50
CA ASN A 68 28.32 4.04 7.65
C ASN A 68 28.63 4.67 6.28
N GLY A 69 27.90 5.72 5.91
CA GLY A 69 28.08 6.48 4.68
C GLY A 69 27.10 7.66 4.62
N PRO A 70 27.35 8.68 3.77
CA PRO A 70 26.52 9.88 3.67
C PRO A 70 25.15 9.65 3.00
N SER A 71 24.78 8.42 2.69
CA SER A 71 23.44 8.09 2.23
C SER A 71 22.48 8.05 3.42
N ALA A 72 21.52 8.98 3.42
CA ALA A 72 20.42 9.01 4.38
C ALA A 72 19.79 7.62 4.50
N THR A 73 19.41 7.24 5.74
CA THR A 73 18.65 6.03 6.05
C THR A 73 17.43 5.95 5.14
N ILE A 74 17.46 5.07 4.15
CA ILE A 74 16.48 5.08 3.03
C ILE A 74 15.08 4.66 3.48
N LYS A 75 14.96 3.99 4.64
CA LYS A 75 13.64 3.59 5.18
C LYS A 75 13.63 3.56 6.71
N SER A 76 13.03 4.56 7.30
CA SER A 76 12.63 4.60 8.72
C SER A 76 11.35 3.79 9.01
N HIS A 77 10.83 2.99 8.06
CA HIS A 77 9.44 2.53 8.07
C HIS A 77 9.24 1.02 8.20
N HIS A 78 10.31 0.23 8.26
CA HIS A 78 10.20 -1.18 8.56
C HIS A 78 10.22 -1.40 10.08
N ASN A 79 9.35 -2.25 10.58
CA ASN A 79 9.07 -2.55 11.99
C ASN A 79 10.29 -2.95 12.87
N VAL A 80 11.50 -2.88 12.34
CA VAL A 80 12.77 -3.21 13.04
C VAL A 80 13.23 -2.09 13.98
N GLY A 81 12.38 -1.24 14.43
CA GLY A 81 12.71 -0.16 15.38
C GLY A 81 11.49 0.62 15.85
N GLY A 82 10.32 0.31 15.31
CA GLY A 82 9.08 1.04 15.61
C GLY A 82 8.25 0.47 16.76
N LEU A 83 8.62 -0.69 17.32
CA LEU A 83 7.93 -1.24 18.47
C LEU A 83 8.37 -0.53 19.76
N PRO A 84 7.45 -0.23 20.70
CA PRO A 84 7.81 0.42 21.94
C PRO A 84 8.82 -0.41 22.74
N GLU A 85 9.86 0.24 23.29
CA GLU A 85 10.87 -0.38 24.16
C GLU A 85 10.27 -1.10 25.38
N LYS A 86 9.01 -0.85 25.71
CA LYS A 86 8.28 -1.41 26.85
C LYS A 86 7.17 -2.40 26.46
N MET A 87 7.34 -3.15 25.40
CA MET A 87 6.41 -4.25 25.12
C MET A 87 6.66 -5.43 26.08
N HIS A 88 5.58 -5.91 26.72
CA HIS A 88 5.65 -7.11 27.59
C HIS A 88 5.82 -8.42 26.78
N LEU A 89 5.66 -8.37 25.46
CA LEU A 89 5.75 -9.52 24.57
C LEU A 89 7.19 -9.72 24.06
N LYS A 90 7.66 -10.95 24.08
CA LYS A 90 8.91 -11.33 23.40
C LYS A 90 8.67 -11.44 21.90
N ILE A 91 9.61 -10.94 21.10
CA ILE A 91 9.50 -10.99 19.64
C ILE A 91 10.09 -12.30 19.13
N VAL A 92 9.42 -12.92 18.15
CA VAL A 92 9.92 -14.03 17.35
C VAL A 92 9.79 -13.70 15.86
N GLU A 93 10.88 -13.84 15.12
CA GLU A 93 10.98 -13.47 13.71
C GLU A 93 11.41 -14.69 12.89
N PRO A 94 10.52 -15.63 12.60
CA PRO A 94 10.89 -16.90 11.99
C PRO A 94 11.38 -16.75 10.54
N LEU A 95 11.10 -15.63 9.88
CA LEU A 95 11.44 -15.37 8.47
C LEU A 95 12.65 -14.43 8.30
N ARG A 96 13.27 -13.99 9.41
CA ARG A 96 14.30 -12.92 9.46
C ARG A 96 15.49 -13.13 8.51
N LEU A 97 15.84 -14.37 8.21
CA LEU A 97 16.98 -14.71 7.35
C LEU A 97 16.57 -15.13 5.93
N LEU A 98 15.30 -14.99 5.57
CA LEU A 98 14.78 -15.38 4.27
C LEU A 98 14.56 -14.20 3.35
N PHE A 99 14.85 -14.37 2.07
CA PHE A 99 14.39 -13.45 1.03
C PHE A 99 12.92 -13.68 0.67
N LYS A 100 12.30 -12.72 0.02
CA LYS A 100 10.86 -12.72 -0.28
C LYS A 100 10.43 -13.92 -1.16
N ASP A 101 11.26 -14.32 -2.09
CA ASP A 101 11.03 -15.50 -2.93
C ASP A 101 11.10 -16.81 -2.13
N GLU A 102 12.01 -16.88 -1.15
CA GLU A 102 12.14 -18.02 -0.23
C GLU A 102 10.91 -18.11 0.68
N VAL A 103 10.45 -16.99 1.24
CA VAL A 103 9.21 -16.93 2.02
C VAL A 103 8.01 -17.42 1.20
N ARG A 104 7.93 -17.02 -0.08
CA ARG A 104 6.87 -17.51 -0.99
C ARG A 104 6.99 -19.02 -1.26
N ARG A 105 8.21 -19.56 -1.36
CA ARG A 105 8.43 -21.02 -1.49
C ARG A 105 7.96 -21.77 -0.25
N VAL A 106 8.31 -21.27 0.94
CA VAL A 106 7.81 -21.82 2.22
C VAL A 106 6.28 -21.78 2.26
N GLY A 107 5.68 -20.64 1.89
CA GLY A 107 4.23 -20.50 1.84
C GLY A 107 3.53 -21.52 0.93
N ARG A 108 4.14 -21.84 -0.23
CA ARG A 108 3.62 -22.90 -1.12
C ARG A 108 3.67 -24.26 -0.45
N GLN A 109 4.76 -24.59 0.25
CA GLN A 109 4.90 -25.85 1.00
C GLN A 109 3.88 -25.97 2.14
N LEU A 110 3.47 -24.83 2.70
CA LEU A 110 2.42 -24.74 3.72
C LEU A 110 1.01 -24.69 3.15
N ASN A 111 0.85 -24.89 1.83
CA ASN A 111 -0.44 -24.83 1.12
C ASN A 111 -1.19 -23.50 1.32
N ILE A 112 -0.47 -22.39 1.43
CA ILE A 112 -1.09 -21.06 1.47
C ILE A 112 -1.66 -20.76 0.07
N PRO A 113 -2.94 -20.33 -0.03
CA PRO A 113 -3.57 -20.03 -1.32
C PRO A 113 -2.76 -19.03 -2.16
N MET A 114 -2.69 -19.27 -3.46
CA MET A 114 -1.92 -18.41 -4.39
C MET A 114 -2.44 -16.96 -4.42
N GLU A 115 -3.72 -16.75 -4.18
CA GLU A 115 -4.32 -15.42 -4.06
C GLU A 115 -3.68 -14.59 -2.92
N ILE A 116 -3.16 -15.26 -1.88
CA ILE A 116 -2.43 -14.61 -0.77
C ILE A 116 -0.95 -14.49 -1.13
N LEU A 117 -0.33 -15.57 -1.61
CA LEU A 117 1.11 -15.61 -1.91
C LEU A 117 1.50 -14.73 -3.10
N GLY A 118 0.62 -14.64 -4.12
CA GLY A 118 0.82 -13.88 -5.34
C GLY A 118 0.45 -12.40 -5.24
N ARG A 119 0.03 -11.91 -4.07
CA ARG A 119 -0.35 -10.50 -3.92
C ARG A 119 0.80 -9.57 -4.26
N HIS A 120 0.45 -8.49 -4.97
CA HIS A 120 1.38 -7.39 -5.19
C HIS A 120 1.90 -6.83 -3.86
N PRO A 121 3.13 -6.30 -3.82
CA PRO A 121 3.56 -5.50 -2.68
C PRO A 121 2.55 -4.39 -2.40
N PHE A 122 2.29 -4.13 -1.12
CA PHE A 122 1.43 -3.04 -0.70
C PHE A 122 2.17 -2.21 0.35
N PRO A 123 2.19 -0.89 0.23
CA PRO A 123 2.98 -0.06 1.14
C PRO A 123 2.46 -0.15 2.58
N GLY A 124 3.36 -0.09 3.56
CA GLY A 124 3.00 -0.13 4.97
C GLY A 124 1.98 0.92 5.40
N PRO A 125 2.13 2.21 4.96
CA PRO A 125 1.13 3.25 5.25
C PRO A 125 -0.19 3.10 4.48
N GLY A 126 -0.33 2.10 3.63
CA GLY A 126 -1.55 1.78 2.90
C GLY A 126 -1.96 2.88 1.92
N LEU A 127 -3.27 3.12 1.84
CA LEU A 127 -3.83 4.13 0.94
C LEU A 127 -3.49 5.57 1.33
N GLY A 128 -3.02 5.80 2.56
CA GLY A 128 -2.67 7.15 3.03
C GLY A 128 -1.61 7.85 2.18
N ILE A 129 -0.68 7.09 1.58
CA ILE A 129 0.36 7.62 0.68
C ILE A 129 -0.01 7.53 -0.82
N ARG A 130 -1.21 7.05 -1.12
CA ARG A 130 -1.80 7.07 -2.46
C ARG A 130 -2.87 8.15 -2.62
N ILE A 131 -3.17 8.88 -1.54
CA ILE A 131 -3.97 10.10 -1.54
C ILE A 131 -3.00 11.27 -1.36
N LEU A 132 -2.68 11.96 -2.44
CA LEU A 132 -1.80 13.11 -2.37
C LEU A 132 -2.50 14.27 -1.66
N GLY A 133 -1.82 14.84 -0.65
CA GLY A 133 -2.40 15.85 0.22
C GLY A 133 -3.21 15.25 1.38
N GLU A 134 -4.21 15.95 1.89
CA GLU A 134 -4.99 15.54 3.05
C GLU A 134 -5.79 14.25 2.81
N VAL A 135 -5.78 13.35 3.80
CA VAL A 135 -6.53 12.09 3.79
C VAL A 135 -7.88 12.31 4.47
N THR A 136 -8.98 12.06 3.75
CA THR A 136 -10.34 12.11 4.29
C THR A 136 -11.09 10.81 4.01
N ALA A 137 -12.14 10.54 4.77
CA ALA A 137 -12.98 9.36 4.57
C ALA A 137 -13.53 9.25 3.14
N GLU A 138 -13.94 10.39 2.56
CA GLU A 138 -14.43 10.45 1.18
C GLU A 138 -13.34 10.10 0.17
N LYS A 139 -12.16 10.69 0.30
CA LYS A 139 -11.02 10.40 -0.58
C LYS A 139 -10.59 8.93 -0.47
N VAL A 140 -10.61 8.36 0.73
CA VAL A 140 -10.32 6.93 0.94
C VAL A 140 -11.34 6.08 0.20
N ARG A 141 -12.64 6.37 0.32
CA ARG A 141 -13.70 5.66 -0.40
C ARG A 141 -13.50 5.73 -1.93
N VAL A 142 -13.33 6.93 -2.46
CA VAL A 142 -13.11 7.15 -3.90
C VAL A 142 -11.89 6.37 -4.41
N LEU A 143 -10.78 6.41 -3.68
CA LEU A 143 -9.58 5.69 -4.05
C LEU A 143 -9.77 4.18 -3.96
N GLN A 144 -10.43 3.66 -2.92
CA GLN A 144 -10.72 2.22 -2.78
C GLN A 144 -11.57 1.68 -3.94
N GLU A 145 -12.59 2.42 -4.34
CA GLU A 145 -13.45 2.04 -5.46
C GLU A 145 -12.68 2.03 -6.78
N ALA A 146 -11.86 3.06 -7.04
CA ALA A 146 -11.05 3.14 -8.25
C ALA A 146 -9.95 2.06 -8.30
N ASP A 147 -9.24 1.86 -7.18
CA ASP A 147 -8.19 0.83 -7.07
C ASP A 147 -8.77 -0.58 -7.26
N LYS A 148 -9.94 -0.85 -6.68
CA LYS A 148 -10.63 -2.12 -6.86
C LYS A 148 -10.96 -2.38 -8.34
N ILE A 149 -11.47 -1.40 -9.07
CA ILE A 149 -11.79 -1.55 -10.49
C ILE A 149 -10.51 -1.86 -11.28
N PHE A 150 -9.42 -1.14 -11.02
CA PHE A 150 -8.16 -1.36 -11.73
C PHE A 150 -7.59 -2.76 -11.47
N ILE A 151 -7.52 -3.17 -10.20
CA ILE A 151 -6.98 -4.47 -9.80
C ILE A 151 -7.85 -5.62 -10.29
N ASP A 152 -9.17 -5.51 -10.22
CA ASP A 152 -10.09 -6.55 -10.72
C ASP A 152 -9.95 -6.71 -12.24
N ASN A 153 -9.87 -5.61 -12.99
CA ASN A 153 -9.64 -5.66 -14.44
C ASN A 153 -8.28 -6.28 -14.80
N LEU A 154 -7.20 -6.00 -14.03
CA LEU A 154 -5.91 -6.67 -14.23
C LEU A 154 -6.01 -8.19 -14.07
N LYS A 155 -6.77 -8.66 -13.06
CA LYS A 155 -7.01 -10.09 -12.84
C LYS A 155 -7.82 -10.71 -13.95
N GLU A 156 -8.95 -10.09 -14.32
CA GLU A 156 -9.82 -10.55 -15.41
C GLU A 156 -9.10 -10.66 -16.75
N ALA A 157 -8.20 -9.70 -17.05
CA ALA A 157 -7.41 -9.70 -18.27
C ALA A 157 -6.17 -10.63 -18.23
N GLY A 158 -5.92 -11.33 -17.11
CA GLY A 158 -4.72 -12.16 -16.93
C GLY A 158 -3.40 -11.36 -16.95
N LEU A 159 -3.48 -10.08 -16.58
CA LEU A 159 -2.33 -9.17 -16.53
C LEU A 159 -1.76 -9.02 -15.12
N TYR A 160 -2.51 -9.41 -14.08
CA TYR A 160 -2.12 -9.20 -12.69
C TYR A 160 -0.76 -9.82 -12.36
N ASP A 161 -0.52 -11.06 -12.75
CA ASP A 161 0.75 -11.77 -12.46
C ASP A 161 1.93 -11.29 -13.31
N LYS A 162 1.66 -10.50 -14.37
CA LYS A 162 2.70 -9.88 -15.22
C LYS A 162 3.18 -8.55 -14.68
N VAL A 163 2.50 -8.00 -13.69
CA VAL A 163 2.80 -6.73 -13.04
C VAL A 163 3.36 -7.01 -11.65
N TRP A 164 4.49 -6.37 -11.31
CA TRP A 164 5.09 -6.52 -9.98
C TRP A 164 4.28 -5.79 -8.90
N GLN A 165 3.83 -4.56 -9.21
CA GLN A 165 2.95 -3.76 -8.36
C GLN A 165 2.06 -2.86 -9.22
N ALA A 166 0.79 -2.79 -8.85
CA ALA A 166 -0.17 -1.87 -9.44
C ALA A 166 -0.97 -1.16 -8.34
N GLY A 167 -1.49 0.01 -8.67
CA GLY A 167 -2.38 0.76 -7.79
C GLY A 167 -2.85 2.06 -8.43
N VAL A 168 -3.81 2.67 -7.78
CA VAL A 168 -4.35 3.99 -8.17
C VAL A 168 -3.90 5.03 -7.15
N MET A 169 -3.53 6.22 -7.64
CA MET A 169 -3.19 7.39 -6.84
C MET A 169 -4.26 8.47 -7.05
N LEU A 170 -4.79 9.03 -5.96
CA LEU A 170 -5.71 10.15 -6.01
C LEU A 170 -4.90 11.44 -6.00
N LEU A 171 -4.99 12.20 -7.10
CA LEU A 171 -4.22 13.44 -7.29
C LEU A 171 -4.94 14.62 -6.62
N PRO A 172 -4.19 15.62 -6.10
CA PRO A 172 -4.74 16.82 -5.50
C PRO A 172 -5.15 17.84 -6.57
N VAL A 173 -5.72 17.36 -7.68
CA VAL A 173 -6.10 18.15 -8.85
C VAL A 173 -7.53 17.81 -9.22
N GLN A 174 -8.31 18.85 -9.43
CA GLN A 174 -9.63 18.72 -10.04
C GLN A 174 -9.60 19.24 -11.48
N SER A 175 -10.38 18.62 -12.34
CA SER A 175 -10.47 18.98 -13.74
C SER A 175 -11.92 19.17 -14.18
N VAL A 176 -12.09 20.03 -15.18
CA VAL A 176 -13.39 20.18 -15.82
C VAL A 176 -13.69 18.93 -16.66
N GLY A 177 -14.89 18.40 -16.50
CA GLY A 177 -15.43 17.31 -17.31
C GLY A 177 -16.84 17.64 -17.77
N VAL A 178 -17.39 16.79 -18.63
CA VAL A 178 -18.80 16.84 -19.03
C VAL A 178 -19.39 15.46 -18.80
N MET A 179 -20.44 15.38 -17.99
CA MET A 179 -21.17 14.14 -17.76
C MET A 179 -22.65 14.38 -18.07
N GLY A 180 -23.12 13.74 -19.14
CA GLY A 180 -24.41 14.11 -19.73
C GLY A 180 -24.36 15.54 -20.27
N ASP A 181 -25.33 16.37 -19.88
CA ASP A 181 -25.45 17.79 -20.30
C ASP A 181 -24.82 18.76 -19.29
N GLU A 182 -24.23 18.27 -18.20
CA GLU A 182 -23.68 19.10 -17.13
C GLU A 182 -22.16 19.14 -17.12
N ARG A 183 -21.60 20.32 -16.80
CA ARG A 183 -20.18 20.45 -16.49
C ARG A 183 -19.93 19.92 -15.08
N THR A 184 -18.90 19.09 -14.95
CA THR A 184 -18.42 18.61 -13.65
C THR A 184 -17.04 19.20 -13.36
N TYR A 185 -16.72 19.30 -12.06
CA TYR A 185 -15.40 19.68 -11.57
C TYR A 185 -14.99 18.66 -10.50
N GLU A 186 -14.28 17.62 -10.92
CA GLU A 186 -14.04 16.45 -10.11
C GLU A 186 -12.57 16.03 -10.14
N ASN A 187 -12.23 15.05 -9.32
CA ASN A 187 -10.84 14.62 -9.12
C ASN A 187 -10.27 13.88 -10.33
N CYS A 188 -8.95 13.89 -10.39
CA CYS A 188 -8.14 13.10 -11.29
C CYS A 188 -7.47 11.97 -10.51
N VAL A 189 -7.40 10.78 -11.11
CA VAL A 189 -6.61 9.65 -10.59
C VAL A 189 -5.54 9.24 -11.58
N ALA A 190 -4.39 8.80 -11.05
CA ALA A 190 -3.32 8.20 -11.84
C ALA A 190 -3.30 6.68 -11.61
N LEU A 191 -3.34 5.91 -12.70
CA LEU A 191 -3.03 4.49 -12.67
C LEU A 191 -1.53 4.32 -12.69
N ARG A 192 -1.01 3.46 -11.84
CA ARG A 192 0.39 3.08 -11.78
C ARG A 192 0.51 1.57 -11.86
N ALA A 193 1.29 1.05 -12.81
CA ALA A 193 1.68 -0.35 -12.87
C ALA A 193 3.15 -0.44 -13.26
N VAL A 194 3.92 -1.21 -12.50
CA VAL A 194 5.36 -1.34 -12.70
C VAL A 194 5.81 -2.80 -12.73
N THR A 195 6.88 -3.04 -13.47
CA THR A 195 7.71 -4.24 -13.36
C THR A 195 8.94 -3.94 -12.52
N SER A 196 9.36 -4.87 -11.70
CA SER A 196 10.59 -4.78 -10.92
C SER A 196 11.04 -6.18 -10.52
N THR A 197 12.33 -6.34 -10.21
CA THR A 197 12.88 -7.57 -9.63
C THR A 197 13.00 -7.45 -8.12
N ASP A 198 13.47 -6.32 -7.65
CA ASP A 198 13.86 -6.10 -6.25
C ASP A 198 13.23 -4.87 -5.58
N GLY A 199 12.49 -4.06 -6.35
CA GLY A 199 11.92 -2.80 -5.91
C GLY A 199 12.92 -1.63 -5.89
N MET A 200 14.20 -1.86 -6.14
CA MET A 200 15.23 -0.81 -6.23
C MET A 200 15.12 -0.04 -7.52
N THR A 201 14.95 -0.77 -8.62
CA THR A 201 14.64 -0.23 -9.93
C THR A 201 13.27 -0.72 -10.39
N ALA A 202 12.56 0.08 -11.12
CA ALA A 202 11.26 -0.30 -11.69
C ALA A 202 11.03 0.41 -13.02
N ASP A 203 10.37 -0.29 -13.92
CA ASP A 203 9.90 0.30 -15.16
C ASP A 203 8.38 0.23 -15.23
N TRP A 204 7.75 1.17 -15.92
CA TRP A 204 6.30 1.16 -16.10
C TRP A 204 5.88 0.02 -17.03
N VAL A 205 4.71 -0.55 -16.81
CA VAL A 205 4.17 -1.64 -17.62
C VAL A 205 3.47 -1.09 -18.86
N HIS A 206 3.80 -1.61 -20.02
CA HIS A 206 3.09 -1.31 -21.28
C HIS A 206 1.75 -2.06 -21.32
N LEU A 207 0.77 -1.56 -20.56
CA LEU A 207 -0.59 -2.11 -20.62
C LEU A 207 -1.23 -1.83 -21.99
N PRO A 208 -2.04 -2.76 -22.54
CA PRO A 208 -2.75 -2.54 -23.82
C PRO A 208 -3.62 -1.27 -23.76
N TYR A 209 -3.65 -0.50 -24.82
CA TYR A 209 -4.45 0.73 -24.88
C TYR A 209 -5.95 0.47 -24.67
N GLU A 210 -6.47 -0.63 -25.21
CA GLU A 210 -7.86 -1.05 -25.04
C GLU A 210 -8.17 -1.37 -23.57
N PHE A 211 -7.21 -1.97 -22.86
CA PHE A 211 -7.32 -2.23 -21.42
C PHE A 211 -7.38 -0.91 -20.64
N LEU A 212 -6.47 0.03 -20.93
CA LEU A 212 -6.46 1.35 -20.28
C LEU A 212 -7.75 2.12 -20.55
N ALA A 213 -8.25 2.08 -21.79
CA ALA A 213 -9.51 2.69 -22.17
C ALA A 213 -10.70 2.08 -21.41
N LYS A 214 -10.77 0.74 -21.31
CA LYS A 214 -11.80 0.04 -20.56
C LYS A 214 -11.79 0.47 -19.09
N VAL A 215 -10.63 0.40 -18.44
CA VAL A 215 -10.48 0.76 -17.02
C VAL A 215 -10.83 2.21 -16.76
N SER A 216 -10.35 3.13 -17.61
CA SER A 216 -10.66 4.56 -17.50
C SER A 216 -12.16 4.81 -17.57
N ASN A 217 -12.84 4.25 -18.56
CA ASN A 217 -14.28 4.38 -18.72
C ASN A 217 -15.04 3.78 -17.52
N GLU A 218 -14.61 2.63 -17.03
CA GLU A 218 -15.26 1.98 -15.90
C GLU A 218 -15.09 2.79 -14.60
N ILE A 219 -13.91 3.33 -14.32
CA ILE A 219 -13.67 4.20 -13.16
C ILE A 219 -14.54 5.46 -13.24
N ILE A 220 -14.53 6.19 -14.37
CA ILE A 220 -15.29 7.44 -14.55
C ILE A 220 -16.80 7.19 -14.40
N ASN A 221 -17.31 6.09 -14.94
CA ASN A 221 -18.75 5.81 -14.91
C ASN A 221 -19.25 5.27 -13.56
N ARG A 222 -18.40 4.61 -12.77
CA ARG A 222 -18.82 3.92 -11.54
C ARG A 222 -18.39 4.62 -10.26
N VAL A 223 -17.30 5.40 -10.28
CA VAL A 223 -16.77 6.07 -9.10
C VAL A 223 -17.15 7.54 -9.13
N LYS A 224 -18.12 7.92 -8.29
CA LYS A 224 -18.51 9.31 -8.14
C LYS A 224 -17.37 10.15 -7.58
N GLY A 225 -17.11 11.29 -8.21
CA GLY A 225 -16.05 12.23 -7.81
C GLY A 225 -14.77 12.09 -8.62
N ILE A 226 -14.76 11.28 -9.70
CA ILE A 226 -13.66 11.15 -10.66
C ILE A 226 -14.19 11.41 -12.07
N ASN A 227 -13.57 12.36 -12.78
CA ASN A 227 -13.86 12.62 -14.20
C ASN A 227 -12.63 12.48 -15.11
N ARG A 228 -11.46 12.13 -14.54
CA ARG A 228 -10.23 11.98 -15.34
C ARG A 228 -9.33 10.88 -14.80
N VAL A 229 -8.81 10.07 -15.71
CA VAL A 229 -7.84 9.02 -15.45
C VAL A 229 -6.61 9.28 -16.30
N VAL A 230 -5.43 9.22 -15.70
CA VAL A 230 -4.13 9.28 -16.38
C VAL A 230 -3.33 8.01 -16.08
N TYR A 231 -2.33 7.72 -16.90
CA TYR A 231 -1.41 6.60 -16.68
C TYR A 231 0.00 7.11 -16.46
N ASP A 232 0.65 6.71 -15.36
CA ASP A 232 2.01 7.10 -15.03
C ASP A 232 3.01 6.21 -15.76
N ILE A 233 3.79 6.82 -16.66
CA ILE A 233 4.82 6.19 -17.50
C ILE A 233 6.24 6.46 -17.01
N SER A 234 6.42 6.80 -15.74
CA SER A 234 7.72 7.13 -15.18
C SER A 234 8.45 5.88 -14.69
N SER A 235 9.74 5.77 -15.00
CA SER A 235 10.61 4.71 -14.49
C SER A 235 11.26 5.12 -13.16
N LYS A 236 11.66 4.16 -12.35
CA LYS A 236 12.44 4.36 -11.12
C LYS A 236 13.89 3.88 -11.33
N PRO A 237 14.90 4.73 -11.19
CA PRO A 237 14.84 6.17 -10.99
C PRO A 237 14.40 6.92 -12.26
N PRO A 238 14.05 8.25 -12.22
CA PRO A 238 14.08 9.14 -11.05
C PRO A 238 12.81 9.09 -10.18
N ALA A 239 11.68 8.57 -10.73
CA ALA A 239 10.46 8.44 -9.96
C ALA A 239 10.57 7.35 -8.86
N THR A 240 9.58 7.32 -7.97
CA THR A 240 9.37 6.22 -7.03
C THR A 240 8.24 5.32 -7.51
N ILE A 241 8.01 4.19 -6.86
CA ILE A 241 6.87 3.31 -7.20
C ILE A 241 5.59 3.92 -6.66
N GLU A 242 5.55 4.25 -5.37
CA GLU A 242 4.48 5.06 -4.77
C GLU A 242 4.78 6.55 -4.97
N TRP A 243 3.76 7.41 -4.95
CA TRP A 243 3.94 8.84 -5.22
C TRP A 243 4.26 9.66 -3.97
N GLU A 244 3.94 9.16 -2.78
CA GLU A 244 4.31 9.74 -1.48
C GLU A 244 5.07 8.76 -0.58
#